data_921d97d51fc2afa86050dfc6a04aa432
#
_entry.id   921d97d51fc2afa86050dfc6a04aa432
#
_cell.length_a   1.000
_cell.length_b   1.000
_cell.length_c   1.000
_cell.angle_alpha   90.00
_cell.angle_beta   90.00
_cell.angle_gamma   90.00
#
_symmetry.space_group_name_H-M   'P 1'
#
loop_
_entity.id
_entity.type
_entity.pdbx_description
1 polymer ?
#
loop_
_entity_poly.entity_id
_entity_poly.type
_entity_poly.pdbx_seq_one_letter_code
_entity_poly.pdbx_strand_id
1 'polypeptide(L)'
;MKPANPVSLSGAVTVVTGGTRGIGRAIATRLAEMDTTMIITGRDEARLQQVARELTGQGRRCEGIGCDVTDLASVEALGHRLRRDYGRVDILVNNAGIGGPSGLLHELAPGDWDAIFNTNLRGVYYMLRAMVPLMIETGSGHIINISSLAGKNPLPRGAAYSASKWGLNGLSYGVAEELRAQNIRVSVICPGSVNTDFSPRRHGKEASKMLQAGDVAHAVAMLVTQEPHSFISEVLIRPTQKP
;
A
#
# COMPACT_ATOMS: atom_id res chain seq x y z
N MET A 1 33.61 1.91 8.79
CA MET A 1 32.25 1.72 9.37
C MET A 1 31.85 0.26 9.14
N LYS A 2 31.44 -0.46 10.18
CA LYS A 2 30.81 -1.77 9.99
C LYS A 2 29.49 -1.53 9.27
N PRO A 3 29.11 -2.34 8.26
CA PRO A 3 27.78 -2.26 7.70
C PRO A 3 26.76 -2.49 8.83
N ALA A 4 25.76 -1.63 8.93
CA ALA A 4 24.66 -1.82 9.88
C ALA A 4 24.00 -3.17 9.56
N ASN A 5 23.75 -3.99 10.58
CA ASN A 5 22.99 -5.20 10.39
C ASN A 5 21.58 -4.83 9.90
N PRO A 6 21.07 -5.46 8.84
CA PRO A 6 19.74 -5.16 8.38
C PRO A 6 18.72 -5.35 9.52
N VAL A 7 17.80 -4.39 9.66
CA VAL A 7 16.73 -4.47 10.67
C VAL A 7 15.91 -5.72 10.41
N SER A 8 15.84 -6.61 11.40
CA SER A 8 15.04 -7.83 11.31
C SER A 8 13.56 -7.49 11.40
N LEU A 9 12.77 -8.06 10.50
CA LEU A 9 11.31 -7.96 10.49
C LEU A 9 10.64 -9.24 11.02
N SER A 10 11.44 -10.18 11.56
CA SER A 10 10.91 -11.48 12.02
C SER A 10 9.78 -11.29 13.04
N GLY A 11 8.62 -11.86 12.74
CA GLY A 11 7.43 -11.77 13.56
C GLY A 11 6.67 -10.46 13.49
N ALA A 12 7.13 -9.44 12.73
CA ALA A 12 6.41 -8.19 12.56
C ALA A 12 5.03 -8.44 11.90
N VAL A 13 3.97 -7.90 12.47
CA VAL A 13 2.61 -7.98 11.92
C VAL A 13 2.45 -6.94 10.84
N THR A 14 2.28 -7.39 9.61
CA THR A 14 2.23 -6.55 8.40
C THR A 14 0.88 -6.66 7.72
N VAL A 15 0.22 -5.54 7.49
CA VAL A 15 -1.06 -5.45 6.78
C VAL A 15 -0.86 -4.85 5.40
N VAL A 16 -1.33 -5.53 4.34
CA VAL A 16 -1.30 -5.04 2.95
C VAL A 16 -2.71 -5.00 2.38
N THR A 17 -3.23 -3.80 2.10
CA THR A 17 -4.54 -3.66 1.47
C THR A 17 -4.46 -3.91 -0.03
N GLY A 18 -5.46 -4.60 -0.60
CA GLY A 18 -5.43 -5.00 -2.02
C GLY A 18 -4.31 -6.00 -2.32
N GLY A 19 -4.01 -6.92 -1.39
CA GLY A 19 -2.89 -7.87 -1.45
C GLY A 19 -3.05 -9.04 -2.40
N THR A 20 -4.15 -9.15 -3.15
CA THR A 20 -4.46 -10.34 -3.96
C THR A 20 -3.88 -10.34 -5.37
N ARG A 21 -3.43 -9.21 -5.89
CA ARG A 21 -2.89 -9.06 -7.25
C ARG A 21 -1.92 -7.89 -7.36
N GLY A 22 -1.25 -7.79 -8.51
CA GLY A 22 -0.42 -6.65 -8.90
C GLY A 22 0.61 -6.27 -7.84
N ILE A 23 0.73 -4.97 -7.59
CA ILE A 23 1.69 -4.40 -6.63
C ILE A 23 1.48 -4.96 -5.23
N GLY A 24 0.23 -5.01 -4.75
CA GLY A 24 -0.07 -5.49 -3.39
C GLY A 24 0.36 -6.94 -3.16
N ARG A 25 0.13 -7.83 -4.14
CA ARG A 25 0.60 -9.22 -4.06
C ARG A 25 2.13 -9.31 -4.06
N ALA A 26 2.79 -8.54 -4.90
CA ALA A 26 4.26 -8.52 -4.93
C ALA A 26 4.86 -8.02 -3.61
N ILE A 27 4.26 -6.98 -3.01
CA ILE A 27 4.65 -6.47 -1.69
C ILE A 27 4.43 -7.55 -0.61
N ALA A 28 3.24 -8.17 -0.59
CA ALA A 28 2.92 -9.22 0.37
C ALA A 28 3.90 -10.40 0.28
N THR A 29 4.21 -10.85 -0.94
CA THR A 29 5.20 -11.90 -1.17
C THR A 29 6.57 -11.49 -0.64
N ARG A 30 7.04 -10.28 -1.00
CA ARG A 30 8.37 -9.81 -0.61
C ARG A 30 8.53 -9.65 0.89
N LEU A 31 7.53 -9.10 1.58
CA LEU A 31 7.59 -8.93 3.04
C LEU A 31 7.42 -10.27 3.79
N ALA A 32 6.62 -11.19 3.26
CA ALA A 32 6.53 -12.55 3.80
C ALA A 32 7.86 -13.32 3.70
N GLU A 33 8.68 -13.06 2.66
CA GLU A 33 10.05 -13.58 2.53
C GLU A 33 11.01 -13.06 3.61
N MET A 34 10.64 -11.95 4.27
CA MET A 34 11.40 -11.34 5.34
C MET A 34 10.89 -11.78 6.73
N ASP A 35 10.18 -12.92 6.79
CA ASP A 35 9.66 -13.57 8.00
C ASP A 35 8.64 -12.72 8.78
N THR A 36 7.87 -11.86 8.10
CA THR A 36 6.76 -11.15 8.71
C THR A 36 5.53 -12.07 8.86
N THR A 37 4.65 -11.75 9.81
CA THR A 37 3.28 -12.28 9.84
C THR A 37 2.44 -11.41 8.90
N MET A 38 2.12 -11.95 7.71
CA MET A 38 1.48 -11.21 6.64
C MET A 38 -0.04 -11.30 6.73
N ILE A 39 -0.71 -10.16 6.75
CA ILE A 39 -2.16 -10.03 6.61
C ILE A 39 -2.44 -9.35 5.27
N ILE A 40 -3.07 -10.05 4.36
CA ILE A 40 -3.54 -9.47 3.10
C ILE A 40 -5.04 -9.20 3.18
N THR A 41 -5.48 -8.05 2.66
CA THR A 41 -6.90 -7.73 2.64
C THR A 41 -7.41 -7.40 1.25
N GLY A 42 -8.70 -7.55 1.05
CA GLY A 42 -9.42 -7.26 -0.19
C GLY A 42 -10.88 -7.71 -0.09
N ARG A 43 -11.65 -7.51 -1.17
CA ARG A 43 -13.09 -7.83 -1.20
C ARG A 43 -13.41 -9.25 -1.67
N ASP A 44 -12.50 -9.86 -2.43
CA ASP A 44 -12.66 -11.20 -2.99
C ASP A 44 -12.07 -12.23 -2.02
N GLU A 45 -12.94 -12.81 -1.21
CA GLU A 45 -12.58 -13.79 -0.17
C GLU A 45 -11.92 -15.04 -0.77
N ALA A 46 -12.44 -15.57 -1.89
CA ALA A 46 -11.88 -16.75 -2.52
C ALA A 46 -10.45 -16.52 -2.99
N ARG A 47 -10.20 -15.35 -3.58
CA ARG A 47 -8.87 -14.94 -4.02
C ARG A 47 -7.92 -14.67 -2.85
N LEU A 48 -8.40 -14.09 -1.77
CA LEU A 48 -7.62 -13.89 -0.53
C LEU A 48 -7.14 -15.24 0.02
N GLN A 49 -8.05 -16.19 0.17
CA GLN A 49 -7.72 -17.52 0.68
C GLN A 49 -6.77 -18.27 -0.24
N GLN A 50 -6.94 -18.13 -1.56
CA GLN A 50 -6.01 -18.71 -2.53
C GLN A 50 -4.58 -18.15 -2.32
N VAL A 51 -4.41 -16.84 -2.31
CA VAL A 51 -3.09 -16.20 -2.17
C VAL A 51 -2.47 -16.51 -0.80
N ALA A 52 -3.27 -16.50 0.28
CA ALA A 52 -2.79 -16.86 1.60
C ALA A 52 -2.25 -18.30 1.64
N ARG A 53 -2.98 -19.26 1.04
CA ARG A 53 -2.49 -20.66 0.94
C ARG A 53 -1.21 -20.78 0.11
N GLU A 54 -1.11 -20.07 -1.01
CA GLU A 54 0.08 -20.08 -1.85
C GLU A 54 1.33 -19.60 -1.08
N LEU A 55 1.20 -18.53 -0.28
CA LEU A 55 2.30 -18.02 0.53
C LEU A 55 2.60 -18.95 1.72
N THR A 56 1.58 -19.45 2.41
CA THR A 56 1.76 -20.39 3.53
C THR A 56 2.39 -21.71 3.08
N GLY A 57 2.00 -22.23 1.91
CA GLY A 57 2.59 -23.44 1.31
C GLY A 57 4.08 -23.32 0.99
N GLN A 58 4.62 -22.09 0.98
CA GLN A 58 6.06 -21.80 0.86
C GLN A 58 6.75 -21.59 2.22
N GLY A 59 6.14 -22.02 3.31
CA GLY A 59 6.69 -21.90 4.68
C GLY A 59 6.56 -20.52 5.30
N ARG A 60 5.73 -19.62 4.74
CA ARG A 60 5.52 -18.26 5.24
C ARG A 60 4.24 -18.15 6.08
N ARG A 61 4.16 -17.17 6.95
CA ARG A 61 2.95 -16.88 7.74
C ARG A 61 2.10 -15.85 6.99
N CYS A 62 0.98 -16.28 6.44
CA CYS A 62 0.06 -15.39 5.71
C CYS A 62 -1.39 -15.73 5.98
N GLU A 63 -2.20 -14.70 6.27
CA GLU A 63 -3.64 -14.78 6.45
C GLU A 63 -4.34 -13.81 5.49
N GLY A 64 -5.43 -14.28 4.85
CA GLY A 64 -6.33 -13.46 4.05
C GLY A 64 -7.56 -13.06 4.87
N ILE A 65 -7.83 -11.77 5.01
CA ILE A 65 -8.98 -11.24 5.74
C ILE A 65 -9.80 -10.36 4.80
N GLY A 66 -11.10 -10.68 4.62
CA GLY A 66 -12.03 -9.87 3.84
C GLY A 66 -12.14 -8.46 4.45
N CYS A 67 -11.92 -7.43 3.62
CA CYS A 67 -12.09 -6.04 4.03
C CYS A 67 -12.33 -5.15 2.81
N ASP A 68 -13.43 -4.42 2.81
CA ASP A 68 -13.65 -3.30 1.90
C ASP A 68 -13.15 -2.01 2.56
N VAL A 69 -12.08 -1.43 2.03
CA VAL A 69 -11.49 -0.19 2.57
C VAL A 69 -12.43 1.02 2.45
N THR A 70 -13.47 0.94 1.62
CA THR A 70 -14.47 2.01 1.45
C THR A 70 -15.60 1.95 2.48
N ASP A 71 -15.70 0.85 3.24
CA ASP A 71 -16.67 0.64 4.30
C ASP A 71 -15.99 0.75 5.68
N LEU A 72 -16.38 1.77 6.45
CA LEU A 72 -15.83 2.00 7.78
C LEU A 72 -16.05 0.82 8.73
N ALA A 73 -17.24 0.22 8.71
CA ALA A 73 -17.55 -0.91 9.60
C ALA A 73 -16.68 -2.12 9.28
N SER A 74 -16.43 -2.40 7.98
CA SER A 74 -15.51 -3.45 7.54
C SER A 74 -14.07 -3.20 8.02
N VAL A 75 -13.59 -1.96 7.96
CA VAL A 75 -12.24 -1.59 8.43
C VAL A 75 -12.14 -1.65 9.95
N GLU A 76 -13.16 -1.19 10.68
CA GLU A 76 -13.20 -1.29 12.15
C GLU A 76 -13.21 -2.76 12.61
N ALA A 77 -13.99 -3.62 11.95
CA ALA A 77 -13.99 -5.06 12.22
C ALA A 77 -12.61 -5.69 12.01
N LEU A 78 -11.89 -5.30 10.94
CA LEU A 78 -10.50 -5.71 10.73
C LEU A 78 -9.61 -5.24 11.89
N GLY A 79 -9.69 -3.99 12.30
CA GLY A 79 -8.92 -3.44 13.43
C GLY A 79 -9.16 -4.20 14.74
N HIS A 80 -10.43 -4.48 15.07
CA HIS A 80 -10.79 -5.27 16.24
C HIS A 80 -10.24 -6.69 16.17
N ARG A 81 -10.29 -7.33 15.01
CA ARG A 81 -9.72 -8.66 14.80
C ARG A 81 -8.21 -8.67 15.01
N LEU A 82 -7.48 -7.72 14.40
CA LEU A 82 -6.03 -7.63 14.54
C LEU A 82 -5.62 -7.37 16.00
N ARG A 83 -6.37 -6.52 16.72
CA ARG A 83 -6.15 -6.29 18.16
C ARG A 83 -6.31 -7.58 18.95
N ARG A 84 -7.36 -8.34 18.72
CA ARG A 84 -7.65 -9.57 19.45
C ARG A 84 -6.65 -10.68 19.15
N ASP A 85 -6.29 -10.87 17.85
CA ASP A 85 -5.54 -12.04 17.40
C ASP A 85 -4.02 -11.80 17.45
N TYR A 86 -3.57 -10.55 17.30
CA TYR A 86 -2.15 -10.20 17.22
C TYR A 86 -1.72 -9.14 18.24
N GLY A 87 -2.62 -8.32 18.76
CA GLY A 87 -2.32 -7.24 19.70
C GLY A 87 -1.50 -6.07 19.13
N ARG A 88 -1.11 -6.13 17.86
CA ARG A 88 -0.21 -5.16 17.24
C ARG A 88 -0.36 -5.08 15.71
N VAL A 89 0.07 -3.97 15.15
CA VAL A 89 0.39 -3.80 13.73
C VAL A 89 1.70 -3.04 13.64
N ASP A 90 2.70 -3.62 12.98
CA ASP A 90 4.03 -3.00 12.83
C ASP A 90 4.19 -2.27 11.50
N ILE A 91 3.60 -2.83 10.44
CA ILE A 91 3.68 -2.28 9.10
C ILE A 91 2.28 -2.25 8.48
N LEU A 92 1.87 -1.08 8.01
CA LEU A 92 0.65 -0.91 7.22
C LEU A 92 1.01 -0.44 5.81
N VAL A 93 0.65 -1.22 4.79
CA VAL A 93 0.78 -0.82 3.39
C VAL A 93 -0.60 -0.52 2.81
N ASN A 94 -0.93 0.75 2.64
CA ASN A 94 -2.12 1.20 1.95
C ASN A 94 -1.87 1.15 0.44
N ASN A 95 -2.21 0.01 -0.17
CA ASN A 95 -2.01 -0.24 -1.59
C ASN A 95 -3.35 -0.32 -2.36
N ALA A 96 -4.47 -0.63 -1.71
CA ALA A 96 -5.76 -0.65 -2.38
C ALA A 96 -6.06 0.68 -3.09
N GLY A 97 -6.44 0.61 -4.37
CA GLY A 97 -6.71 1.80 -5.15
C GLY A 97 -7.35 1.46 -6.50
N ILE A 98 -7.98 2.45 -7.13
CA ILE A 98 -8.57 2.36 -8.46
C ILE A 98 -8.18 3.57 -9.31
N GLY A 99 -8.07 3.37 -10.64
CA GLY A 99 -7.74 4.43 -11.61
C GLY A 99 -8.95 5.23 -12.09
N GLY A 100 -10.11 4.60 -12.10
CA GLY A 100 -11.32 5.13 -12.72
C GLY A 100 -11.25 5.15 -14.26
N PRO A 101 -12.33 5.59 -14.93
CA PRO A 101 -12.37 5.76 -16.40
C PRO A 101 -11.46 6.91 -16.84
N SER A 102 -10.90 6.79 -18.05
CA SER A 102 -10.14 7.87 -18.70
C SER A 102 -11.09 8.77 -19.48
N GLY A 103 -11.09 10.07 -19.17
CA GLY A 103 -11.99 11.03 -19.83
C GLY A 103 -11.71 12.47 -19.41
N LEU A 104 -12.46 13.41 -19.99
CA LEU A 104 -12.44 14.81 -19.57
C LEU A 104 -13.19 14.94 -18.24
N LEU A 105 -12.70 15.79 -17.35
CA LEU A 105 -13.25 15.88 -16.00
C LEU A 105 -14.75 16.24 -15.95
N HIS A 106 -15.16 17.15 -16.85
CA HIS A 106 -16.58 17.58 -16.89
C HIS A 106 -17.53 16.52 -17.47
N GLU A 107 -17.00 15.44 -18.06
CA GLU A 107 -17.76 14.29 -18.56
C GLU A 107 -17.74 13.11 -17.57
N LEU A 108 -16.93 13.18 -16.52
CA LEU A 108 -16.81 12.10 -15.53
C LEU A 108 -18.12 12.01 -14.72
N ALA A 109 -18.68 10.80 -14.63
CA ALA A 109 -19.85 10.57 -13.80
C ALA A 109 -19.54 10.84 -12.32
N PRO A 110 -20.44 11.49 -11.56
CA PRO A 110 -20.23 11.74 -10.12
C PRO A 110 -19.91 10.47 -9.33
N GLY A 111 -20.55 9.33 -9.64
CA GLY A 111 -20.28 8.05 -9.00
C GLY A 111 -18.87 7.53 -9.22
N ASP A 112 -18.27 7.77 -10.39
CA ASP A 112 -16.88 7.41 -10.67
C ASP A 112 -15.90 8.29 -9.87
N TRP A 113 -16.19 9.59 -9.77
CA TRP A 113 -15.46 10.49 -8.90
C TRP A 113 -15.48 9.99 -7.45
N ASP A 114 -16.67 9.73 -6.92
CA ASP A 114 -16.86 9.27 -5.54
C ASP A 114 -16.12 7.93 -5.31
N ALA A 115 -16.20 6.99 -6.24
CA ALA A 115 -15.51 5.70 -6.14
C ALA A 115 -13.98 5.88 -6.05
N ILE A 116 -13.40 6.78 -6.88
CA ILE A 116 -11.97 7.09 -6.87
C ILE A 116 -11.55 7.66 -5.51
N PHE A 117 -12.26 8.68 -5.02
CA PHE A 117 -11.90 9.34 -3.75
C PHE A 117 -12.19 8.46 -2.54
N ASN A 118 -13.29 7.71 -2.56
CA ASN A 118 -13.64 6.77 -1.49
C ASN A 118 -12.57 5.67 -1.36
N THR A 119 -12.06 5.15 -2.48
CA THR A 119 -11.04 4.09 -2.42
C THR A 119 -9.65 4.66 -2.13
N ASN A 120 -9.22 5.67 -2.91
CA ASN A 120 -7.82 6.10 -2.92
C ASN A 120 -7.44 7.02 -1.75
N LEU A 121 -8.43 7.70 -1.14
CA LEU A 121 -8.18 8.67 -0.08
C LEU A 121 -8.96 8.36 1.19
N ARG A 122 -10.31 8.25 1.12
CA ARG A 122 -11.12 7.95 2.31
C ARG A 122 -10.80 6.58 2.90
N GLY A 123 -10.59 5.57 2.06
CA GLY A 123 -10.19 4.23 2.51
C GLY A 123 -8.86 4.23 3.26
N VAL A 124 -7.89 5.04 2.82
CA VAL A 124 -6.63 5.21 3.55
C VAL A 124 -6.87 5.87 4.91
N TYR A 125 -7.72 6.91 4.97
CA TYR A 125 -8.10 7.52 6.24
C TYR A 125 -8.75 6.50 7.20
N TYR A 126 -9.65 5.64 6.72
CA TYR A 126 -10.25 4.59 7.54
C TYR A 126 -9.22 3.60 8.06
N MET A 127 -8.29 3.15 7.20
CA MET A 127 -7.20 2.27 7.62
C MET A 127 -6.29 2.91 8.66
N LEU A 128 -5.93 4.19 8.49
CA LEU A 128 -5.16 4.94 9.49
C LEU A 128 -5.90 5.00 10.83
N ARG A 129 -7.18 5.37 10.81
CA ARG A 129 -8.02 5.43 12.00
C ARG A 129 -8.07 4.12 12.79
N ALA A 130 -8.09 2.98 12.10
CA ALA A 130 -8.18 1.66 12.73
C ALA A 130 -6.82 1.11 13.19
N MET A 131 -5.73 1.38 12.44
CA MET A 131 -4.42 0.74 12.68
C MET A 131 -3.47 1.60 13.51
N VAL A 132 -3.53 2.93 13.42
CA VAL A 132 -2.63 3.82 14.17
C VAL A 132 -2.73 3.62 15.69
N PRO A 133 -3.91 3.44 16.30
CA PRO A 133 -3.99 3.15 17.72
C PRO A 133 -3.18 1.91 18.16
N LEU A 134 -3.16 0.84 17.32
CA LEU A 134 -2.37 -0.37 17.59
C LEU A 134 -0.86 -0.10 17.53
N MET A 135 -0.43 0.78 16.60
CA MET A 135 0.97 1.20 16.49
C MET A 135 1.40 2.08 17.69
N ILE A 136 0.52 2.98 18.13
CA ILE A 136 0.78 3.84 19.31
C ILE A 136 0.94 2.98 20.57
N GLU A 137 0.09 1.99 20.76
CA GLU A 137 0.17 1.08 21.92
C GLU A 137 1.47 0.27 21.97
N THR A 138 2.05 -0.04 20.82
CA THR A 138 3.33 -0.74 20.73
C THR A 138 4.53 0.21 20.67
N GLY A 139 4.30 1.52 20.58
CA GLY A 139 5.33 2.56 20.58
C GLY A 139 6.17 2.65 19.32
N SER A 140 5.74 1.99 18.22
CA SER A 140 6.43 2.06 16.92
C SER A 140 5.52 1.59 15.78
N GLY A 141 5.83 2.02 14.55
CA GLY A 141 5.14 1.57 13.36
C GLY A 141 5.73 2.16 12.07
N HIS A 142 5.38 1.57 10.93
CA HIS A 142 5.69 2.14 9.64
C HIS A 142 4.48 2.05 8.70
N ILE A 143 3.95 3.18 8.29
CA ILE A 143 2.86 3.30 7.33
C ILE A 143 3.46 3.62 5.97
N ILE A 144 3.08 2.85 4.95
CA ILE A 144 3.53 3.05 3.57
C ILE A 144 2.30 3.23 2.69
N ASN A 145 2.18 4.39 2.06
CA ASN A 145 1.08 4.70 1.17
C ASN A 145 1.54 4.58 -0.29
N ILE A 146 0.90 3.70 -1.06
CA ILE A 146 1.18 3.54 -2.48
C ILE A 146 0.40 4.60 -3.26
N SER A 147 1.10 5.66 -3.62
CA SER A 147 0.60 6.76 -4.43
C SER A 147 0.83 6.51 -5.94
N SER A 148 1.24 7.50 -6.67
CA SER A 148 1.56 7.45 -8.10
C SER A 148 2.36 8.68 -8.50
N LEU A 149 3.11 8.62 -9.60
CA LEU A 149 3.60 9.83 -10.26
C LEU A 149 2.47 10.77 -10.69
N ALA A 150 1.25 10.28 -10.86
CA ALA A 150 0.06 11.12 -11.07
C ALA A 150 -0.26 12.02 -9.87
N GLY A 151 0.25 11.73 -8.68
CA GLY A 151 0.21 12.59 -7.49
C GLY A 151 1.31 13.64 -7.45
N LYS A 152 2.17 13.72 -8.47
CA LYS A 152 3.27 14.69 -8.62
C LYS A 152 3.23 15.44 -9.94
N ASN A 153 2.69 14.80 -10.97
CA ASN A 153 2.59 15.37 -12.31
C ASN A 153 1.14 15.24 -12.79
N PRO A 154 0.63 16.21 -13.55
CA PRO A 154 -0.72 16.12 -14.09
C PRO A 154 -0.83 14.92 -15.06
N LEU A 155 -1.92 14.17 -14.94
CA LEU A 155 -2.25 13.08 -15.85
C LEU A 155 -3.41 13.53 -16.75
N PRO A 156 -3.16 13.83 -18.02
CA PRO A 156 -4.22 14.17 -18.97
C PRO A 156 -5.30 13.06 -19.00
N ARG A 157 -6.57 13.45 -19.03
CA ARG A 157 -7.73 12.55 -19.01
C ARG A 157 -7.84 11.66 -17.76
N GLY A 158 -7.08 11.97 -16.68
CA GLY A 158 -7.07 11.28 -15.39
C GLY A 158 -7.08 12.26 -14.23
N ALA A 159 -7.75 13.42 -14.36
CA ALA A 159 -7.71 14.50 -13.39
C ALA A 159 -8.22 14.06 -12.00
N ALA A 160 -9.32 13.30 -11.93
CA ALA A 160 -9.86 12.79 -10.67
C ALA A 160 -8.87 11.84 -9.96
N TYR A 161 -8.27 10.93 -10.72
CA TYR A 161 -7.22 10.04 -10.18
C TYR A 161 -6.02 10.84 -9.68
N SER A 162 -5.51 11.80 -10.49
CA SER A 162 -4.42 12.67 -10.07
C SER A 162 -4.76 13.42 -8.79
N ALA A 163 -5.94 14.04 -8.71
CA ALA A 163 -6.38 14.77 -7.52
C ALA A 163 -6.42 13.86 -6.27
N SER A 164 -6.91 12.63 -6.41
CA SER A 164 -6.92 11.66 -5.31
C SER A 164 -5.51 11.29 -4.84
N LYS A 165 -4.55 11.16 -5.76
CA LYS A 165 -3.14 10.82 -5.41
C LYS A 165 -2.36 12.03 -4.89
N TRP A 166 -2.66 13.24 -5.34
CA TRP A 166 -2.17 14.48 -4.72
C TRP A 166 -2.71 14.62 -3.29
N GLY A 167 -4.00 14.38 -3.08
CA GLY A 167 -4.62 14.37 -1.76
C GLY A 167 -3.98 13.31 -0.84
N LEU A 168 -3.68 12.11 -1.35
CA LEU A 168 -3.00 11.06 -0.59
C LEU A 168 -1.58 11.47 -0.17
N ASN A 169 -0.83 12.16 -1.04
CA ASN A 169 0.49 12.66 -0.69
C ASN A 169 0.39 13.71 0.43
N GLY A 170 -0.53 14.68 0.30
CA GLY A 170 -0.76 15.70 1.33
C GLY A 170 -1.19 15.11 2.67
N LEU A 171 -2.15 14.15 2.65
CA LEU A 171 -2.55 13.41 3.84
C LEU A 171 -1.36 12.70 4.50
N SER A 172 -0.52 12.05 3.69
CA SER A 172 0.64 11.30 4.20
C SER A 172 1.65 12.19 4.89
N TYR A 173 1.93 13.38 4.34
CA TYR A 173 2.86 14.34 4.96
C TYR A 173 2.30 14.90 6.27
N GLY A 174 1.00 15.25 6.32
CA GLY A 174 0.37 15.71 7.56
C GLY A 174 0.42 14.65 8.66
N VAL A 175 0.01 13.43 8.34
CA VAL A 175 0.02 12.31 9.30
C VAL A 175 1.45 11.95 9.73
N ALA A 176 2.45 12.10 8.86
CA ALA A 176 3.84 11.87 9.23
C ALA A 176 4.28 12.81 10.37
N GLU A 177 3.93 14.09 10.30
CA GLU A 177 4.27 15.06 11.36
C GLU A 177 3.45 14.81 12.63
N GLU A 178 2.17 14.45 12.54
CA GLU A 178 1.33 14.11 13.69
C GLU A 178 1.85 12.90 14.48
N LEU A 179 2.43 11.90 13.80
CA LEU A 179 2.83 10.63 14.39
C LEU A 179 4.32 10.52 14.76
N ARG A 180 5.12 11.53 14.44
CA ARG A 180 6.58 11.52 14.76
C ARG A 180 6.88 11.33 16.24
N ALA A 181 6.13 11.99 17.10
CA ALA A 181 6.31 11.88 18.54
C ALA A 181 5.99 10.48 19.11
N GLN A 182 5.24 9.67 18.36
CA GLN A 182 4.90 8.28 18.68
C GLN A 182 5.84 7.26 18.05
N ASN A 183 6.95 7.72 17.43
CA ASN A 183 7.90 6.85 16.74
C ASN A 183 7.25 6.04 15.59
N ILE A 184 6.23 6.61 14.92
CA ILE A 184 5.56 6.01 13.77
C ILE A 184 6.01 6.77 12.51
N ARG A 185 6.58 6.04 11.57
CA ARG A 185 7.05 6.56 10.28
C ARG A 185 5.94 6.49 9.24
N VAL A 186 5.87 7.49 8.36
CA VAL A 186 4.94 7.47 7.23
C VAL A 186 5.69 7.78 5.95
N SER A 187 5.70 6.84 5.03
CA SER A 187 6.39 6.95 3.73
C SER A 187 5.40 6.87 2.58
N VAL A 188 5.68 7.60 1.51
CA VAL A 188 4.91 7.57 0.26
C VAL A 188 5.77 6.99 -0.85
N ILE A 189 5.23 6.05 -1.61
CA ILE A 189 5.84 5.57 -2.84
C ILE A 189 5.01 6.07 -4.02
N CYS A 190 5.67 6.76 -4.96
CA CYS A 190 5.07 7.31 -6.17
C CYS A 190 5.59 6.56 -7.42
N PRO A 191 5.05 5.39 -7.76
CA PRO A 191 5.48 4.67 -8.95
C PRO A 191 4.95 5.32 -10.23
N GLY A 192 5.73 5.20 -11.30
CA GLY A 192 5.30 5.45 -12.66
C GLY A 192 4.42 4.31 -13.18
N SER A 193 4.38 4.13 -14.50
CA SER A 193 3.61 3.05 -15.13
C SER A 193 4.14 1.68 -14.70
N VAL A 194 3.32 0.88 -14.03
CA VAL A 194 3.63 -0.48 -13.58
C VAL A 194 2.83 -1.47 -14.41
N ASN A 195 3.47 -2.51 -14.89
CA ASN A 195 2.84 -3.59 -15.66
C ASN A 195 1.97 -4.47 -14.75
N THR A 196 0.71 -4.13 -14.62
CA THR A 196 -0.29 -4.84 -13.81
C THR A 196 -1.68 -4.70 -14.45
N ASP A 197 -2.65 -5.45 -13.92
CA ASP A 197 -4.06 -5.33 -14.36
C ASP A 197 -4.73 -3.99 -13.98
N PHE A 198 -4.06 -3.11 -13.26
CA PHE A 198 -4.55 -1.78 -12.89
C PHE A 198 -4.59 -0.83 -14.10
N SER A 199 -3.63 -0.94 -14.99
CA SER A 199 -3.54 -0.13 -16.20
C SER A 199 -3.98 -0.94 -17.42
N PRO A 200 -4.49 -0.30 -18.49
CA PRO A 200 -4.74 -0.98 -19.77
C PRO A 200 -3.51 -1.80 -20.16
N ARG A 201 -3.72 -3.08 -20.46
CA ARG A 201 -2.62 -4.01 -20.79
C ARG A 201 -1.88 -3.49 -22.01
N ARG A 202 -0.62 -3.15 -21.82
CA ARG A 202 0.33 -2.97 -22.90
C ARG A 202 1.07 -4.28 -23.13
N HIS A 203 1.29 -4.66 -24.38
CA HIS A 203 1.88 -5.94 -24.75
C HIS A 203 3.26 -5.76 -25.38
N GLY A 204 4.07 -6.82 -25.33
CA GLY A 204 5.37 -6.88 -26.00
C GLY A 204 6.37 -5.84 -25.48
N LYS A 205 7.04 -5.12 -26.39
CA LYS A 205 8.11 -4.17 -26.07
C LYS A 205 7.69 -3.01 -25.16
N GLU A 206 6.42 -2.61 -25.16
CA GLU A 206 5.94 -1.55 -24.27
C GLU A 206 5.84 -2.03 -22.82
N ALA A 207 5.36 -3.25 -22.61
CA ALA A 207 5.28 -3.84 -21.26
C ALA A 207 6.66 -4.02 -20.62
N SER A 208 7.69 -4.35 -21.42
CA SER A 208 9.07 -4.51 -20.92
C SER A 208 9.73 -3.18 -20.52
N LYS A 209 9.20 -2.04 -20.96
CA LYS A 209 9.68 -0.71 -20.57
C LYS A 209 9.00 -0.20 -19.29
N MET A 210 7.93 -0.84 -18.83
CA MET A 210 7.24 -0.45 -17.61
C MET A 210 7.94 -1.00 -16.38
N LEU A 211 7.71 -0.36 -15.22
CA LEU A 211 8.05 -0.95 -13.94
C LEU A 211 7.32 -2.29 -13.79
N GLN A 212 7.93 -3.22 -13.08
CA GLN A 212 7.27 -4.45 -12.65
C GLN A 212 6.77 -4.28 -11.21
N ALA A 213 5.78 -5.06 -10.80
CA ALA A 213 5.28 -5.02 -9.43
C ALA A 213 6.38 -5.30 -8.38
N GLY A 214 7.38 -6.12 -8.74
CA GLY A 214 8.55 -6.42 -7.93
C GLY A 214 9.42 -5.19 -7.63
N ASP A 215 9.50 -4.21 -8.54
CA ASP A 215 10.30 -2.99 -8.32
C ASP A 215 9.69 -2.15 -7.18
N VAL A 216 8.36 -2.08 -7.12
CA VAL A 216 7.64 -1.40 -6.04
C VAL A 216 7.79 -2.17 -4.73
N ALA A 217 7.70 -3.50 -4.78
CA ALA A 217 7.90 -4.36 -3.60
C ALA A 217 9.32 -4.23 -3.04
N HIS A 218 10.33 -4.10 -3.91
CA HIS A 218 11.72 -3.83 -3.51
C HIS A 218 11.84 -2.49 -2.76
N ALA A 219 11.20 -1.44 -3.27
CA ALA A 219 11.19 -0.14 -2.59
C ALA A 219 10.51 -0.20 -1.22
N VAL A 220 9.40 -0.94 -1.09
CA VAL A 220 8.77 -1.17 0.21
C VAL A 220 9.72 -1.89 1.16
N ALA A 221 10.37 -2.96 0.72
CA ALA A 221 11.33 -3.71 1.53
C ALA A 221 12.49 -2.83 2.02
N MET A 222 13.04 -1.96 1.13
CA MET A 222 14.05 -0.99 1.49
C MET A 222 13.57 -0.03 2.59
N LEU A 223 12.33 0.49 2.48
CA LEU A 223 11.78 1.42 3.47
C LEU A 223 11.63 0.79 4.85
N VAL A 224 11.13 -0.44 4.94
CA VAL A 224 10.86 -1.08 6.23
C VAL A 224 12.11 -1.60 6.95
N THR A 225 13.23 -1.73 6.24
CA THR A 225 14.51 -2.16 6.79
C THR A 225 15.48 -1.02 7.13
N GLN A 226 15.02 0.24 7.06
CA GLN A 226 15.81 1.38 7.47
C GLN A 226 16.06 1.40 8.98
N GLU A 227 17.18 1.99 9.37
CA GLU A 227 17.51 2.22 10.77
C GLU A 227 16.39 2.98 11.49
N PRO A 228 16.05 2.61 12.74
CA PRO A 228 14.89 3.17 13.44
C PRO A 228 14.91 4.69 13.63
N HIS A 229 16.10 5.30 13.67
CA HIS A 229 16.28 6.74 13.90
C HIS A 229 16.02 7.62 12.68
N SER A 230 15.78 7.02 11.51
CA SER A 230 15.53 7.74 10.26
C SER A 230 14.50 7.05 9.38
N PHE A 231 13.90 7.81 8.48
CA PHE A 231 13.05 7.25 7.44
C PHE A 231 13.08 8.11 6.17
N ILE A 232 12.89 7.46 5.04
CA ILE A 232 12.67 8.13 3.77
C ILE A 232 11.18 8.44 3.66
N SER A 233 10.83 9.72 3.64
CA SER A 233 9.43 10.17 3.60
C SER A 233 8.79 9.93 2.23
N GLU A 234 9.58 9.95 1.14
CA GLU A 234 9.06 9.80 -0.22
C GLU A 234 10.03 9.08 -1.15
N VAL A 235 9.49 8.21 -2.00
CA VAL A 235 10.23 7.52 -3.06
C VAL A 235 9.50 7.69 -4.39
N LEU A 236 10.19 8.25 -5.39
CA LEU A 236 9.70 8.30 -6.77
C LEU A 236 10.40 7.21 -7.59
N ILE A 237 9.62 6.32 -8.19
CA ILE A 237 10.13 5.23 -9.04
C ILE A 237 9.69 5.47 -10.47
N ARG A 238 10.65 5.49 -11.39
CA ARG A 238 10.38 5.69 -12.81
C ARG A 238 10.96 4.55 -13.63
N PRO A 239 10.29 4.10 -14.71
CA PRO A 239 10.96 3.24 -15.67
C PRO A 239 12.15 3.99 -16.28
N THR A 240 13.23 3.27 -16.57
CA THR A 240 14.44 3.83 -17.21
C THR A 240 14.15 4.32 -18.64
N GLN A 241 13.22 3.68 -19.32
CA GLN A 241 12.76 4.08 -20.63
C GLN A 241 11.32 4.57 -20.55
N LYS A 242 10.98 5.57 -21.35
CA LYS A 242 9.59 6.02 -21.44
C LYS A 242 8.76 4.92 -22.14
N PRO A 243 7.72 4.39 -21.48
CA PRO A 243 6.86 3.37 -22.06
C PRO A 243 5.92 3.94 -23.13
#